data_9c6e1599539f8b345ff867c4eb94a0e6
#
_entry.id   9c6e1599539f8b345ff867c4eb94a0e6
#
_cell.length_a   1.000
_cell.length_b   1.000
_cell.length_c   1.000
_cell.angle_alpha   90.00
_cell.angle_beta   90.00
_cell.angle_gamma   90.00
#
_symmetry.space_group_name_H-M   'P 1'
#
loop_
_entity.id
_entity.type
_entity.pdbx_description
1 polymer ?
#
loop_
_entity_poly.entity_id
_entity_poly.type
_entity_poly.pdbx_seq_one_letter_code
_entity_poly.pdbx_strand_id
1 'polypeptide(L)'
;MVRAALRHAGGIRIDHILGLFRLWWVPAGLGPRMGTYIRYDHEAMVGILALEAYRAGALVVGEDLGTVEPWVRAYLRERGIIGTSVLWFENGEDGNPLAPEQWREYAMSSVTTHDLPPTTGYLAGDHVEVRSELGLLTESVEYERAAAARQTAAWIAILRARGVLAGDNPSEEEIVLAMHLSLIHI
;
A
#
# COMPACT_ATOMS: atom_id res chain seq x y z
N MET A 1 11.81 -7.55 -21.59
CA MET A 1 10.75 -6.69 -21.04
C MET A 1 11.33 -5.65 -20.09
N VAL A 2 11.90 -5.99 -18.91
CA VAL A 2 12.45 -5.03 -17.89
C VAL A 2 13.44 -4.05 -18.52
N ARG A 3 14.46 -4.52 -19.23
CA ARG A 3 15.44 -3.67 -19.93
C ARG A 3 14.80 -2.67 -20.90
N ALA A 4 13.72 -3.06 -21.59
CA ALA A 4 13.03 -2.16 -22.50
C ALA A 4 12.26 -1.06 -21.77
N ALA A 5 11.63 -1.38 -20.63
CA ALA A 5 10.95 -0.39 -19.79
C ALA A 5 11.95 0.60 -19.18
N LEU A 6 13.06 0.10 -18.61
CA LEU A 6 14.09 0.92 -17.98
C LEU A 6 14.92 1.77 -18.96
N ARG A 7 14.81 1.55 -20.27
CA ARG A 7 15.48 2.39 -21.27
C ARG A 7 15.00 3.83 -21.26
N HIS A 8 13.78 4.06 -20.80
CA HIS A 8 13.11 5.37 -20.86
C HIS A 8 12.65 5.88 -19.50
N ALA A 9 13.05 5.20 -18.41
CA ALA A 9 12.63 5.54 -17.05
C ALA A 9 13.77 5.37 -16.05
N GLY A 10 13.88 6.28 -15.09
CA GLY A 10 14.82 6.18 -13.97
C GLY A 10 14.34 5.25 -12.85
N GLY A 11 13.17 4.68 -12.98
CA GLY A 11 12.61 3.72 -12.04
C GLY A 11 11.43 2.96 -12.63
N ILE A 12 11.07 1.84 -11.99
CA ILE A 12 9.93 1.00 -12.36
C ILE A 12 9.21 0.52 -11.11
N ARG A 13 7.88 0.59 -11.13
CA ARG A 13 7.03 -0.09 -10.13
C ARG A 13 6.58 -1.44 -10.69
N ILE A 14 6.81 -2.47 -9.90
CA ILE A 14 6.32 -3.83 -10.18
C ILE A 14 5.07 -4.04 -9.34
N ASP A 15 3.94 -4.06 -9.99
CA ASP A 15 2.66 -4.34 -9.37
C ASP A 15 2.59 -5.80 -8.92
N HIS A 16 2.00 -6.06 -7.76
CA HIS A 16 1.91 -7.41 -7.19
C HIS A 16 3.23 -8.18 -7.24
N ILE A 17 4.33 -7.59 -6.70
CA ILE A 17 5.67 -8.21 -6.76
C ILE A 17 5.71 -9.61 -6.15
N LEU A 18 4.80 -9.91 -5.23
CA LEU A 18 4.62 -11.24 -4.65
C LEU A 18 4.30 -12.31 -5.69
N GLY A 19 3.76 -11.92 -6.85
CA GLY A 19 3.55 -12.80 -8.01
C GLY A 19 4.83 -13.40 -8.58
N LEU A 20 6.02 -12.82 -8.27
CA LEU A 20 7.31 -13.40 -8.61
C LEU A 20 7.70 -14.56 -7.67
N PHE A 21 7.06 -14.66 -6.51
CA PHE A 21 7.34 -15.68 -5.50
C PHE A 21 6.33 -16.82 -5.54
N ARG A 22 5.03 -16.47 -5.59
CA ARG A 22 3.93 -17.44 -5.65
C ARG A 22 2.65 -16.80 -6.18
N LEU A 23 1.82 -17.61 -6.83
CA LEU A 23 0.45 -17.24 -7.20
C LEU A 23 -0.54 -18.31 -6.75
N TRP A 24 -1.76 -17.88 -6.43
CA TRP A 24 -2.87 -18.76 -6.13
C TRP A 24 -3.49 -19.26 -7.44
N TRP A 25 -3.37 -20.53 -7.72
CA TRP A 25 -3.90 -21.17 -8.91
C TRP A 25 -5.16 -21.95 -8.59
N VAL A 26 -6.22 -21.68 -9.35
CA VAL A 26 -7.49 -22.39 -9.25
C VAL A 26 -7.69 -23.21 -10.52
N PRO A 27 -7.91 -24.53 -10.44
CA PRO A 27 -8.21 -25.34 -11.62
C PRO A 27 -9.47 -24.85 -12.32
N ALA A 28 -9.48 -24.88 -13.65
CA ALA A 28 -10.62 -24.45 -14.44
C ALA A 28 -11.89 -25.21 -14.03
N GLY A 29 -12.99 -24.49 -13.85
CA GLY A 29 -14.28 -25.04 -13.45
C GLY A 29 -14.46 -25.27 -11.94
N LEU A 30 -13.43 -25.04 -11.12
CA LEU A 30 -13.53 -25.15 -9.66
C LEU A 30 -13.64 -23.77 -9.01
N GLY A 31 -14.20 -23.74 -7.78
CA GLY A 31 -14.30 -22.52 -6.99
C GLY A 31 -12.96 -22.07 -6.38
N PRO A 32 -12.85 -20.80 -5.92
CA PRO A 32 -11.59 -20.22 -5.41
C PRO A 32 -10.97 -21.00 -4.24
N ARG A 33 -11.79 -21.68 -3.42
CA ARG A 33 -11.33 -22.47 -2.27
C ARG A 33 -10.59 -23.77 -2.66
N MET A 34 -10.68 -24.18 -3.92
CA MET A 34 -10.07 -25.39 -4.47
C MET A 34 -8.70 -25.13 -5.10
N GLY A 35 -8.17 -23.93 -4.93
CA GLY A 35 -6.86 -23.53 -5.41
C GLY A 35 -5.72 -23.97 -4.50
N THR A 36 -4.51 -23.74 -4.98
CA THR A 36 -3.28 -23.90 -4.22
C THR A 36 -2.25 -22.85 -4.63
N TYR A 37 -1.28 -22.57 -3.75
CA TYR A 37 -0.14 -21.74 -4.12
C TYR A 37 0.87 -22.51 -4.96
N ILE A 38 1.17 -22.00 -6.14
CA ILE A 38 2.28 -22.44 -6.97
C ILE A 38 3.45 -21.49 -6.73
N ARG A 39 4.59 -22.04 -6.31
CA ARG A 39 5.83 -21.28 -6.12
C ARG A 39 6.60 -21.17 -7.41
N TYR A 40 7.23 -20.03 -7.61
CA TYR A 40 8.09 -19.75 -8.77
C TYR A 40 9.56 -19.69 -8.37
N ASP A 41 10.42 -19.72 -9.36
CA ASP A 41 11.85 -19.44 -9.19
C ASP A 41 12.04 -17.92 -9.00
N HIS A 42 11.74 -17.47 -7.80
CA HIS A 42 11.85 -16.06 -7.43
C HIS A 42 13.31 -15.58 -7.42
N GLU A 43 14.27 -16.47 -7.14
CA GLU A 43 15.70 -16.10 -7.16
C GLU A 43 16.12 -15.66 -8.55
N ALA A 44 15.79 -16.42 -9.58
CA ALA A 44 16.06 -16.05 -10.96
C ALA A 44 15.31 -14.79 -11.39
N MET A 45 14.00 -14.70 -11.10
CA MET A 45 13.17 -13.58 -11.55
C MET A 45 13.55 -12.27 -10.88
N VAL A 46 13.69 -12.26 -9.55
CA VAL A 46 14.10 -11.07 -8.79
C VAL A 46 15.56 -10.73 -9.08
N GLY A 47 16.42 -11.72 -9.25
CA GLY A 47 17.82 -11.52 -9.65
C GLY A 47 17.96 -10.83 -11.00
N ILE A 48 17.16 -11.21 -12.00
CA ILE A 48 17.11 -10.54 -13.32
C ILE A 48 16.61 -9.11 -13.17
N LEU A 49 15.57 -8.88 -12.37
CA LEU A 49 15.02 -7.55 -12.12
C LEU A 49 16.08 -6.63 -11.48
N ALA A 50 16.76 -7.09 -10.44
CA ALA A 50 17.80 -6.34 -9.75
C ALA A 50 19.01 -6.07 -10.68
N LEU A 51 19.42 -7.06 -11.48
CA LEU A 51 20.51 -6.90 -12.44
C LEU A 51 20.22 -5.85 -13.51
N GLU A 52 19.03 -5.88 -14.10
CA GLU A 52 18.66 -4.91 -15.14
C GLU A 52 18.45 -3.50 -14.57
N ALA A 53 17.94 -3.40 -13.34
CA ALA A 53 17.85 -2.13 -12.62
C ALA A 53 19.23 -1.54 -12.33
N TYR A 54 20.16 -2.36 -11.82
CA TYR A 54 21.56 -1.95 -11.58
C TYR A 54 22.25 -1.46 -12.87
N ARG A 55 22.11 -2.20 -13.99
CA ARG A 55 22.67 -1.81 -15.30
C ARG A 55 22.08 -0.49 -15.82
N ALA A 56 20.83 -0.22 -15.52
CA ALA A 56 20.15 1.01 -15.94
C ALA A 56 20.37 2.18 -14.98
N GLY A 57 20.97 1.96 -13.80
CA GLY A 57 21.05 2.96 -12.73
C GLY A 57 19.63 3.37 -12.24
N ALA A 58 18.68 2.43 -12.24
CA ALA A 58 17.27 2.70 -12.02
C ALA A 58 16.79 2.15 -10.67
N LEU A 59 15.79 2.84 -10.10
CA LEU A 59 15.10 2.41 -8.89
C LEU A 59 14.04 1.34 -9.22
N VAL A 60 13.87 0.36 -8.33
CA VAL A 60 12.76 -0.61 -8.40
C VAL A 60 11.92 -0.49 -7.15
N VAL A 61 10.63 -0.27 -7.35
CA VAL A 61 9.58 -0.31 -6.32
C VAL A 61 8.77 -1.58 -6.52
N GLY A 62 8.68 -2.41 -5.49
CA GLY A 62 7.80 -3.58 -5.48
C GLY A 62 6.53 -3.27 -4.71
N GLU A 63 5.36 -3.43 -5.32
CA GLU A 63 4.12 -3.41 -4.57
C GLU A 63 4.00 -4.73 -3.79
N ASP A 64 4.13 -4.63 -2.46
CA ASP A 64 4.16 -5.73 -1.51
C ASP A 64 3.09 -5.56 -0.42
N LEU A 65 1.92 -5.07 -0.83
CA LEU A 65 0.75 -4.94 0.04
C LEU A 65 0.04 -6.29 0.24
N GLY A 66 -0.80 -6.36 1.27
CA GLY A 66 -1.59 -7.55 1.59
C GLY A 66 -0.82 -8.57 2.46
N THR A 67 -1.16 -9.86 2.31
CA THR A 67 -0.57 -10.93 3.13
C THR A 67 0.81 -11.33 2.61
N VAL A 68 1.83 -10.80 3.24
CA VAL A 68 3.24 -10.99 2.87
C VAL A 68 3.98 -11.78 3.94
N GLU A 69 4.72 -12.80 3.52
CA GLU A 69 5.60 -13.52 4.43
C GLU A 69 6.78 -12.61 4.82
N PRO A 70 7.13 -12.49 6.11
CA PRO A 70 8.15 -11.53 6.58
C PRO A 70 9.49 -11.64 5.85
N TRP A 71 9.92 -12.86 5.50
CA TRP A 71 11.18 -13.10 4.80
C TRP A 71 11.20 -12.50 3.38
N VAL A 72 10.04 -12.34 2.72
CA VAL A 72 9.96 -11.79 1.36
C VAL A 72 10.36 -10.31 1.35
N ARG A 73 9.90 -9.54 2.32
CA ARG A 73 10.28 -8.12 2.46
C ARG A 73 11.78 -7.96 2.72
N ALA A 74 12.34 -8.80 3.60
CA ALA A 74 13.78 -8.81 3.84
C ALA A 74 14.57 -9.18 2.57
N TYR A 75 14.13 -10.20 1.85
CA TYR A 75 14.72 -10.67 0.60
C TYR A 75 14.73 -9.58 -0.49
N LEU A 76 13.64 -8.83 -0.66
CA LEU A 76 13.53 -7.73 -1.62
C LEU A 76 14.45 -6.56 -1.24
N ARG A 77 14.45 -6.18 0.04
CA ARG A 77 15.29 -5.11 0.58
C ARG A 77 16.78 -5.37 0.38
N GLU A 78 17.24 -6.59 0.66
CA GLU A 78 18.64 -7.01 0.44
C GLU A 78 19.09 -6.89 -1.02
N ARG A 79 18.13 -6.88 -1.96
CA ARG A 79 18.36 -6.73 -3.40
C ARG A 79 18.10 -5.32 -3.93
N GLY A 80 17.94 -4.35 -3.03
CA GLY A 80 17.73 -2.96 -3.37
C GLY A 80 16.36 -2.66 -3.98
N ILE A 81 15.38 -3.55 -3.77
CA ILE A 81 14.00 -3.34 -4.19
C ILE A 81 13.24 -2.78 -2.98
N ILE A 82 12.78 -1.53 -3.11
CA ILE A 82 11.98 -0.89 -2.06
C ILE A 82 10.53 -1.34 -2.12
N GLY A 83 9.88 -1.37 -0.97
CA GLY A 83 8.47 -1.76 -0.88
C GLY A 83 7.50 -0.59 -1.11
N THR A 84 6.24 -0.80 -0.79
CA THR A 84 5.18 0.21 -0.85
C THR A 84 4.50 0.35 0.51
N SER A 85 4.38 1.57 1.01
CA SER A 85 3.61 1.93 2.20
C SER A 85 2.45 2.83 1.80
N VAL A 86 1.25 2.51 2.28
CA VAL A 86 0.04 3.30 2.01
C VAL A 86 -0.54 3.76 3.32
N LEU A 87 -0.77 5.07 3.45
CA LEU A 87 -1.19 5.72 4.69
C LEU A 87 -2.33 4.97 5.39
N TRP A 88 -3.34 4.56 4.66
CA TRP A 88 -4.52 3.88 5.23
C TRP A 88 -4.22 2.49 5.82
N PHE A 89 -3.08 1.87 5.47
CA PHE A 89 -2.70 0.53 5.90
C PHE A 89 -1.62 0.51 6.96
N GLU A 90 -0.99 1.65 7.23
CA GLU A 90 0.05 1.77 8.25
C GLU A 90 -0.58 1.91 9.65
N ASN A 91 -0.99 0.77 10.22
CA ASN A 91 -1.61 0.69 11.54
C ASN A 91 -0.78 -0.18 12.47
N GLY A 92 -0.80 0.16 13.76
CA GLY A 92 -0.22 -0.65 14.82
C GLY A 92 -1.07 -1.88 15.15
N GLU A 93 -0.57 -2.72 16.04
CA GLU A 93 -1.29 -3.92 16.53
C GLU A 93 -2.61 -3.58 17.23
N ASP A 94 -2.74 -2.37 17.75
CA ASP A 94 -3.95 -1.82 18.38
C ASP A 94 -4.97 -1.29 17.36
N GLY A 95 -4.66 -1.35 16.06
CA GLY A 95 -5.47 -0.84 14.96
C GLY A 95 -5.45 0.67 14.80
N ASN A 96 -4.67 1.40 15.60
CA ASN A 96 -4.48 2.84 15.42
C ASN A 96 -3.43 3.14 14.35
N PRO A 97 -3.57 4.26 13.62
CA PRO A 97 -2.57 4.67 12.64
C PRO A 97 -1.19 4.87 13.27
N LEU A 98 -0.16 4.35 12.59
CA LEU A 98 1.23 4.61 12.95
C LEU A 98 1.64 6.02 12.55
N ALA A 99 2.37 6.69 13.43
CA ALA A 99 3.03 7.93 13.04
C ALA A 99 4.04 7.67 11.91
N PRO A 100 4.21 8.60 10.94
CA PRO A 100 5.09 8.37 9.79
C PRO A 100 6.52 7.94 10.15
N GLU A 101 7.06 8.37 11.29
CA GLU A 101 8.40 7.95 11.76
C GLU A 101 8.50 6.48 12.16
N GLN A 102 7.37 5.82 12.32
CA GLN A 102 7.29 4.39 12.65
C GLN A 102 7.15 3.51 11.41
N TRP A 103 6.99 4.14 10.24
CA TRP A 103 6.86 3.41 8.98
C TRP A 103 8.21 2.80 8.58
N ARG A 104 8.16 1.81 7.73
CA ARG A 104 9.38 1.17 7.22
C ARG A 104 10.19 2.14 6.34
N GLU A 105 11.47 2.14 6.53
CA GLU A 105 12.43 3.06 5.91
C GLU A 105 12.52 2.90 4.38
N TYR A 106 12.57 1.65 3.90
CA TYR A 106 12.75 1.36 2.46
C TYR A 106 11.41 1.09 1.79
N ALA A 107 10.60 2.12 1.61
CA ALA A 107 9.33 2.05 0.92
C ALA A 107 9.02 3.34 0.16
N MET A 108 8.30 3.21 -0.94
CA MET A 108 7.61 4.30 -1.56
C MET A 108 6.31 4.56 -0.79
N SER A 109 6.22 5.69 -0.14
CA SER A 109 5.05 6.08 0.64
C SER A 109 4.05 6.85 -0.20
N SER A 110 2.77 6.52 -0.05
CA SER A 110 1.66 7.22 -0.71
C SER A 110 0.45 7.34 0.23
N VAL A 111 -0.39 8.34 0.00
CA VAL A 111 -1.66 8.46 0.75
C VAL A 111 -2.63 7.39 0.29
N THR A 112 -2.76 7.20 -1.03
CA THR A 112 -3.66 6.23 -1.65
C THR A 112 -3.01 5.58 -2.87
N THR A 113 -3.70 4.63 -3.50
CA THR A 113 -3.29 3.98 -4.74
C THR A 113 -4.44 4.02 -5.75
N HIS A 114 -4.18 3.57 -7.00
CA HIS A 114 -5.20 3.46 -8.05
C HIS A 114 -6.30 2.43 -7.75
N ASP A 115 -6.08 1.54 -6.76
CA ASP A 115 -7.04 0.50 -6.32
C ASP A 115 -7.89 0.95 -5.13
N LEU A 116 -7.65 2.16 -4.63
CA LEU A 116 -8.35 2.74 -3.49
C LEU A 116 -9.14 3.99 -3.91
N PRO A 117 -10.17 4.38 -3.17
CA PRO A 117 -10.84 5.66 -3.38
C PRO A 117 -9.85 6.82 -3.35
N PRO A 118 -10.11 7.91 -4.07
CA PRO A 118 -9.40 9.17 -3.87
C PRO A 118 -9.39 9.57 -2.40
N THR A 119 -8.37 10.33 -1.97
CA THR A 119 -8.22 10.72 -0.56
C THR A 119 -9.49 11.38 -0.02
N THR A 120 -10.13 12.26 -0.78
CA THR A 120 -11.40 12.91 -0.43
C THR A 120 -12.53 11.89 -0.24
N GLY A 121 -12.69 10.95 -1.17
CA GLY A 121 -13.70 9.89 -1.06
C GLY A 121 -13.44 8.96 0.14
N TYR A 122 -12.17 8.72 0.48
CA TYR A 122 -11.84 7.94 1.68
C TYR A 122 -12.23 8.69 2.96
N LEU A 123 -11.93 10.00 3.03
CA LEU A 123 -12.33 10.88 4.15
C LEU A 123 -13.85 10.98 4.28
N ALA A 124 -14.57 11.01 3.16
CA ALA A 124 -16.05 11.01 3.14
C ALA A 124 -16.66 9.66 3.53
N GLY A 125 -15.88 8.56 3.52
CA GLY A 125 -16.37 7.22 3.81
C GLY A 125 -17.00 6.50 2.61
N ASP A 126 -16.79 6.99 1.38
CA ASP A 126 -17.36 6.43 0.14
C ASP A 126 -17.05 4.94 -0.02
N HIS A 127 -15.90 4.49 0.46
CA HIS A 127 -15.51 3.08 0.43
C HIS A 127 -16.46 2.17 1.25
N VAL A 128 -17.07 2.68 2.31
CA VAL A 128 -18.05 1.95 3.12
C VAL A 128 -19.35 1.80 2.35
N GLU A 129 -19.81 2.90 1.72
CA GLU A 129 -21.06 2.89 0.95
C GLU A 129 -20.95 1.94 -0.25
N VAL A 130 -19.89 2.05 -1.05
CA VAL A 130 -19.65 1.17 -2.20
C VAL A 130 -19.59 -0.31 -1.78
N ARG A 131 -18.87 -0.63 -0.69
CA ARG A 131 -18.82 -2.01 -0.17
C ARG A 131 -20.17 -2.50 0.34
N SER A 132 -20.96 -1.62 0.93
CA SER A 132 -22.33 -1.91 1.37
C SER A 132 -23.23 -2.26 0.19
N GLU A 133 -23.22 -1.43 -0.86
CA GLU A 133 -24.02 -1.65 -2.08
C GLU A 133 -23.64 -2.96 -2.78
N LEU A 134 -22.37 -3.34 -2.76
CA LEU A 134 -21.86 -4.58 -3.34
C LEU A 134 -22.04 -5.81 -2.45
N GLY A 135 -22.56 -5.66 -1.23
CA GLY A 135 -22.71 -6.77 -0.28
C GLY A 135 -21.38 -7.35 0.21
N LEU A 136 -20.34 -6.54 0.28
CA LEU A 136 -18.97 -6.93 0.65
C LEU A 136 -18.60 -6.64 2.11
N LEU A 137 -19.52 -6.06 2.88
CA LEU A 137 -19.29 -5.81 4.30
C LEU A 137 -19.41 -7.11 5.09
N THR A 138 -18.54 -7.27 6.08
CA THR A 138 -18.59 -8.39 7.05
C THR A 138 -19.29 -7.99 8.35
N GLU A 139 -19.30 -6.71 8.65
CA GLU A 139 -19.95 -6.11 9.81
C GLU A 139 -21.13 -5.22 9.35
N SER A 140 -21.89 -4.65 10.31
CA SER A 140 -22.97 -3.73 9.95
C SER A 140 -22.43 -2.43 9.34
N VAL A 141 -23.25 -1.79 8.49
CA VAL A 141 -22.89 -0.51 7.85
C VAL A 141 -22.55 0.55 8.90
N GLU A 142 -23.31 0.59 10.01
CA GLU A 142 -23.10 1.53 11.11
C GLU A 142 -21.75 1.30 11.79
N TYR A 143 -21.37 0.04 11.98
CA TYR A 143 -20.04 -0.31 12.54
C TYR A 143 -18.92 0.15 11.62
N GLU A 144 -18.98 -0.14 10.33
CA GLU A 144 -17.98 0.23 9.33
C GLU A 144 -17.85 1.75 9.18
N ARG A 145 -18.97 2.48 9.16
CA ARG A 145 -18.97 3.95 9.18
C ARG A 145 -18.28 4.52 10.42
N ALA A 146 -18.61 3.96 11.59
CA ALA A 146 -17.99 4.39 12.83
C ALA A 146 -16.49 4.06 12.86
N ALA A 147 -16.08 2.94 12.29
CA ALA A 147 -14.68 2.57 12.16
C ALA A 147 -13.91 3.53 11.24
N ALA A 148 -14.47 3.86 10.07
CA ALA A 148 -13.89 4.81 9.13
C ALA A 148 -13.77 6.22 9.77
N ALA A 149 -14.80 6.68 10.48
CA ALA A 149 -14.76 7.96 11.17
C ALA A 149 -13.69 8.00 12.28
N ARG A 150 -13.53 6.91 13.05
CA ARG A 150 -12.46 6.80 14.06
C ARG A 150 -11.08 6.84 13.43
N GLN A 151 -10.86 6.13 12.32
CA GLN A 151 -9.59 6.13 11.62
C GLN A 151 -9.25 7.53 11.08
N THR A 152 -10.20 8.22 10.45
CA THR A 152 -10.03 9.60 9.98
C THR A 152 -9.70 10.55 11.16
N ALA A 153 -10.42 10.44 12.28
CA ALA A 153 -10.14 11.26 13.46
C ALA A 153 -8.75 11.02 14.04
N ALA A 154 -8.29 9.75 14.06
CA ALA A 154 -6.96 9.40 14.52
C ALA A 154 -5.87 10.00 13.61
N TRP A 155 -6.03 9.96 12.30
CA TRP A 155 -5.12 10.62 11.37
C TRP A 155 -5.10 12.13 11.56
N ILE A 156 -6.24 12.79 11.69
CA ILE A 156 -6.32 14.24 11.99
C ILE A 156 -5.55 14.57 13.26
N ALA A 157 -5.67 13.75 14.31
CA ALA A 157 -4.93 13.94 15.57
C ALA A 157 -3.41 13.85 15.36
N ILE A 158 -2.92 12.87 14.59
CA ILE A 158 -1.51 12.73 14.25
C ILE A 158 -1.01 13.95 13.46
N LEU A 159 -1.75 14.39 12.44
CA LEU A 159 -1.39 15.55 11.62
C LEU A 159 -1.30 16.85 12.42
N ARG A 160 -2.20 17.03 13.40
CA ARG A 160 -2.16 18.16 14.34
C ARG A 160 -0.97 18.07 15.30
N ALA A 161 -0.73 16.92 15.88
CA ALA A 161 0.39 16.69 16.79
C ALA A 161 1.74 16.96 16.11
N ARG A 162 1.83 16.76 14.79
CA ARG A 162 3.01 17.03 13.96
C ARG A 162 3.09 18.49 13.47
N GLY A 163 2.09 19.30 13.72
CA GLY A 163 2.03 20.69 13.28
C GLY A 163 1.84 20.88 11.76
N VAL A 164 1.46 19.83 11.03
CA VAL A 164 1.18 19.92 9.57
C VAL A 164 -0.28 20.26 9.28
N LEU A 165 -1.15 20.16 10.28
CA LEU A 165 -2.54 20.58 10.19
C LEU A 165 -2.86 21.54 11.34
N ALA A 166 -3.29 22.74 11.00
CA ALA A 166 -3.63 23.80 11.96
C ALA A 166 -5.16 23.98 12.10
N GLY A 167 -5.57 24.67 13.17
CA GLY A 167 -6.97 25.07 13.39
C GLY A 167 -7.87 23.96 13.93
N ASP A 168 -9.01 24.39 14.50
CA ASP A 168 -9.99 23.49 15.11
C ASP A 168 -10.98 22.89 14.11
N ASN A 169 -11.18 23.57 12.97
CA ASN A 169 -12.12 23.14 11.94
C ASN A 169 -11.46 23.25 10.54
N PRO A 170 -10.47 22.37 10.23
CA PRO A 170 -9.81 22.39 8.94
C PRO A 170 -10.77 22.00 7.82
N SER A 171 -10.60 22.60 6.65
CA SER A 171 -11.30 22.18 5.43
C SER A 171 -10.80 20.80 4.96
N GLU A 172 -11.56 20.15 4.10
CA GLU A 172 -11.16 18.88 3.48
C GLU A 172 -9.85 19.04 2.70
N GLU A 173 -9.69 20.14 1.95
CA GLU A 173 -8.47 20.42 1.19
C GLU A 173 -7.23 20.58 2.10
N GLU A 174 -7.38 21.22 3.26
CA GLU A 174 -6.30 21.33 4.24
C GLU A 174 -5.92 19.98 4.83
N ILE A 175 -6.90 19.10 5.10
CA ILE A 175 -6.66 17.74 5.59
C ILE A 175 -5.91 16.94 4.52
N VAL A 176 -6.39 16.94 3.28
CA VAL A 176 -5.75 16.23 2.15
C VAL A 176 -4.31 16.70 1.95
N LEU A 177 -4.08 18.01 1.95
CA LEU A 177 -2.73 18.59 1.84
C LEU A 177 -1.84 18.14 3.00
N ALA A 178 -2.35 18.21 4.24
CA ALA A 178 -1.59 17.78 5.42
C ALA A 178 -1.22 16.28 5.37
N MET A 179 -2.11 15.42 4.86
CA MET A 179 -1.81 14.00 4.65
C MET A 179 -0.64 13.82 3.68
N HIS A 180 -0.62 14.54 2.55
CA HIS A 180 0.48 14.47 1.60
C HIS A 180 1.78 15.04 2.17
N LEU A 181 1.71 16.18 2.88
CA LEU A 181 2.88 16.80 3.53
C LEU A 181 3.48 15.89 4.61
N SER A 182 2.65 15.12 5.33
CA SER A 182 3.14 14.20 6.35
C SER A 182 4.06 13.11 5.81
N LEU A 183 3.96 12.77 4.51
CA LEU A 183 4.81 11.78 3.85
C LEU A 183 6.15 12.33 3.37
N ILE A 184 6.29 13.66 3.27
CA ILE A 184 7.53 14.29 2.77
C ILE A 184 8.64 14.28 3.83
N HIS A 185 8.27 14.22 5.10
CA HIS A 185 9.16 14.32 6.25
C HIS A 185 9.42 13.00 6.97
N ILE A 186 9.26 11.90 6.26
CA ILE A 186 9.59 10.56 6.77
C ILE A 186 11.11 10.34 6.76
#